data_93492a49d2c46d54aa92f94968b5696a
#
_entry.id   93492a49d2c46d54aa92f94968b5696a
#
_cell.length_a   1.000
_cell.length_b   1.000
_cell.length_c   1.000
_cell.angle_alpha   90.00
_cell.angle_beta   90.00
_cell.angle_gamma   90.00
#
_symmetry.space_group_name_H-M   'P 1'
#
loop_
_entity.id
_entity.type
_entity.pdbx_description
1 polymer ?
#
loop_
_entity_poly.entity_id
_entity_poly.type
_entity_poly.pdbx_seq_one_letter_code
_entity_poly.pdbx_strand_id
1 'polypeptide(L)'
;LVKNSASLVSPLLGQDVIMQCLYAGIVGTALVMIYMFLFYGVMGLVADIGILYALTVIFGFLSGTGSILTLPGIAGIIFTIGTLVDGNVIIYERIKEEMRAGKTTKTAIELAFSRSFWTLFDANLTTIIAALSLYYFGTGTIKGFAITTIVGILAAMFMNLVFSKVLLDGLSGAIRVRKTGGAEK
;
A
#
# COMPACT_ATOMS: atom_id res chain seq x y z
N LEU A 1 -34.67 -33.24 -6.55
CA LEU A 1 -34.86 -32.18 -5.53
C LEU A 1 -33.50 -31.66 -5.10
N VAL A 2 -32.94 -30.70 -5.86
CA VAL A 2 -31.72 -29.95 -5.46
C VAL A 2 -32.21 -28.95 -4.43
N LYS A 3 -31.86 -29.17 -3.15
CA LYS A 3 -31.99 -28.16 -2.11
C LYS A 3 -30.97 -27.08 -2.40
N ASN A 4 -31.41 -25.97 -3.00
CA ASN A 4 -30.69 -24.71 -2.92
C ASN A 4 -30.65 -24.31 -1.43
N SER A 5 -29.56 -24.61 -0.76
CA SER A 5 -29.23 -23.97 0.50
C SER A 5 -28.87 -22.53 0.21
N ALA A 6 -29.88 -21.70 0.00
CA ALA A 6 -29.74 -20.27 0.10
C ALA A 6 -29.32 -20.00 1.55
N SER A 7 -28.06 -19.70 1.78
CA SER A 7 -27.59 -19.14 3.03
C SER A 7 -28.32 -17.81 3.21
N LEU A 8 -29.39 -17.82 3.99
CA LEU A 8 -30.11 -16.64 4.43
C LEU A 8 -29.20 -15.87 5.42
N VAL A 9 -28.19 -15.22 4.89
CA VAL A 9 -27.48 -14.20 5.65
C VAL A 9 -28.46 -13.03 5.71
N SER A 10 -28.98 -12.75 6.90
CA SER A 10 -29.87 -11.62 7.11
C SER A 10 -29.22 -10.34 6.56
N PRO A 11 -29.90 -9.51 5.77
CA PRO A 11 -29.33 -8.27 5.24
C PRO A 11 -28.77 -7.34 6.32
N LEU A 12 -29.33 -7.40 7.53
CA LEU A 12 -28.87 -6.64 8.69
C LEU A 12 -27.48 -7.09 9.17
N LEU A 13 -27.22 -8.42 9.23
CA LEU A 13 -25.90 -8.95 9.61
C LEU A 13 -24.82 -8.58 8.59
N GLY A 14 -25.16 -8.48 7.31
CA GLY A 14 -24.21 -8.07 6.27
C GLY A 14 -23.80 -6.59 6.40
N GLN A 15 -24.72 -5.70 6.73
CA GLN A 15 -24.42 -4.28 6.92
C GLN A 15 -23.53 -4.03 8.16
N ASP A 16 -23.83 -4.68 9.27
CA ASP A 16 -23.03 -4.55 10.48
C ASP A 16 -21.58 -5.01 10.28
N VAL A 17 -21.37 -6.12 9.60
CA VAL A 17 -20.03 -6.63 9.29
C VAL A 17 -19.26 -5.69 8.34
N ILE A 18 -19.91 -5.14 7.32
CA ILE A 18 -19.28 -4.17 6.42
C ILE A 18 -18.84 -2.91 7.19
N MET A 19 -19.71 -2.38 8.05
CA MET A 19 -19.37 -1.21 8.87
C MET A 19 -18.21 -1.49 9.83
N GLN A 20 -18.19 -2.65 10.48
CA GLN A 20 -17.08 -3.07 11.33
C GLN A 20 -15.75 -3.16 10.55
N CYS A 21 -15.77 -3.74 9.35
CA CYS A 21 -14.59 -3.81 8.49
C CYS A 21 -14.11 -2.44 8.02
N LEU A 22 -15.03 -1.52 7.72
CA LEU A 22 -14.67 -0.14 7.36
C LEU A 22 -14.03 0.59 8.54
N TYR A 23 -14.62 0.48 9.75
CA TYR A 23 -14.01 1.05 10.96
C TYR A 23 -12.63 0.47 11.23
N ALA A 24 -12.47 -0.85 11.16
CA ALA A 24 -11.18 -1.50 11.32
C ALA A 24 -10.15 -1.01 10.28
N GLY A 25 -10.57 -0.87 9.02
CA GLY A 25 -9.73 -0.34 7.95
C GLY A 25 -9.30 1.11 8.18
N ILE A 26 -10.22 1.98 8.61
CA ILE A 26 -9.90 3.39 8.93
C ILE A 26 -8.93 3.46 10.12
N VAL A 27 -9.21 2.73 11.20
CA VAL A 27 -8.33 2.71 12.38
C VAL A 27 -6.96 2.15 12.03
N GLY A 28 -6.90 1.03 11.30
CA GLY A 28 -5.64 0.43 10.84
C GLY A 28 -4.83 1.39 9.97
N THR A 29 -5.47 2.04 8.99
CA THR A 29 -4.82 3.04 8.13
C THR A 29 -4.29 4.23 8.94
N ALA A 30 -5.08 4.76 9.88
CA ALA A 30 -4.66 5.87 10.74
C ALA A 30 -3.44 5.49 11.61
N LEU A 31 -3.43 4.29 12.18
CA LEU A 31 -2.29 3.79 12.96
C LEU A 31 -1.03 3.65 12.10
N VAL A 32 -1.16 3.15 10.87
CA VAL A 32 -0.05 3.04 9.92
C VAL A 32 0.48 4.41 9.53
N MET A 33 -0.38 5.39 9.24
CA MET A 33 0.03 6.76 8.93
C MET A 33 0.78 7.40 10.13
N ILE A 34 0.25 7.28 11.34
CA ILE A 34 0.93 7.76 12.55
C ILE A 34 2.30 7.10 12.71
N TYR A 35 2.37 5.77 12.53
CA TYR A 35 3.63 5.04 12.57
C TYR A 35 4.65 5.58 11.54
N MET A 36 4.24 5.72 10.28
CA MET A 36 5.09 6.22 9.21
C MET A 36 5.59 7.65 9.49
N PHE A 37 4.73 8.52 9.96
CA PHE A 37 5.10 9.87 10.35
C PHE A 37 6.13 9.90 11.50
N LEU A 38 5.91 9.11 12.56
CA LEU A 38 6.77 9.09 13.75
C LEU A 38 8.17 8.50 13.46
N PHE A 39 8.24 7.43 12.65
CA PHE A 39 9.51 6.71 12.39
C PHE A 39 10.30 7.27 11.21
N TYR A 40 9.61 7.82 10.21
CA TYR A 40 10.23 8.29 8.95
C TYR A 40 10.15 9.81 8.76
N GLY A 41 9.39 10.53 9.59
CA GLY A 41 9.27 11.98 9.54
C GLY A 41 8.81 12.47 8.15
N VAL A 42 9.64 13.29 7.48
CA VAL A 42 9.30 13.85 6.16
C VAL A 42 9.09 12.76 5.09
N MET A 43 9.88 11.68 5.12
CA MET A 43 9.67 10.55 4.21
C MET A 43 8.35 9.84 4.51
N GLY A 44 7.94 9.76 5.79
CA GLY A 44 6.66 9.22 6.21
C GLY A 44 5.47 10.02 5.65
N LEU A 45 5.55 11.36 5.63
CA LEU A 45 4.53 12.19 4.99
C LEU A 45 4.35 11.88 3.50
N VAL A 46 5.43 11.56 2.80
CA VAL A 46 5.34 11.14 1.39
C VAL A 46 4.60 9.80 1.27
N ALA A 47 4.84 8.86 2.19
CA ALA A 47 4.10 7.60 2.23
C ALA A 47 2.61 7.81 2.53
N ASP A 48 2.28 8.72 3.45
CA ASP A 48 0.90 9.05 3.81
C ASP A 48 0.13 9.65 2.63
N ILE A 49 0.77 10.54 1.85
CA ILE A 49 0.22 11.03 0.59
C ILE A 49 0.00 9.86 -0.38
N GLY A 50 0.91 8.89 -0.40
CA GLY A 50 0.79 7.67 -1.20
C GLY A 50 -0.41 6.82 -0.85
N ILE A 51 -0.71 6.67 0.44
CA ILE A 51 -1.89 5.95 0.91
C ILE A 51 -3.17 6.64 0.41
N LEU A 52 -3.25 7.96 0.56
CA LEU A 52 -4.41 8.73 0.10
C LEU A 52 -4.58 8.64 -1.42
N TYR A 53 -3.48 8.70 -2.17
CA TYR A 53 -3.49 8.50 -3.61
C TYR A 53 -4.01 7.12 -3.99
N ALA A 54 -3.49 6.06 -3.39
CA ALA A 54 -3.91 4.69 -3.68
C ALA A 54 -5.40 4.47 -3.39
N LEU A 55 -5.90 4.98 -2.26
CA LEU A 55 -7.32 4.95 -1.92
C LEU A 55 -8.16 5.69 -2.98
N THR A 56 -7.72 6.87 -3.40
CA THR A 56 -8.43 7.65 -4.42
C THR A 56 -8.51 6.90 -5.75
N VAL A 57 -7.41 6.25 -6.16
CA VAL A 57 -7.39 5.45 -7.40
C VAL A 57 -8.31 4.25 -7.29
N ILE A 58 -8.28 3.51 -6.17
CA ILE A 58 -9.13 2.33 -5.96
C ILE A 58 -10.60 2.73 -5.98
N PHE A 59 -11.01 3.73 -5.19
CA PHE A 59 -12.40 4.18 -5.15
C PHE A 59 -12.86 4.80 -6.47
N GLY A 60 -11.99 5.54 -7.14
CA GLY A 60 -12.23 6.08 -8.47
C GLY A 60 -12.49 4.97 -9.50
N PHE A 61 -11.69 3.90 -9.48
CA PHE A 61 -11.87 2.74 -10.35
C PHE A 61 -13.17 1.99 -10.05
N LEU A 62 -13.47 1.72 -8.78
CA LEU A 62 -14.70 1.04 -8.37
C LEU A 62 -15.95 1.84 -8.79
N SER A 63 -15.92 3.16 -8.58
CA SER A 63 -17.00 4.06 -8.99
C SER A 63 -17.16 4.10 -10.51
N GLY A 64 -16.06 4.19 -11.25
CA GLY A 64 -16.07 4.26 -12.72
C GLY A 64 -16.54 2.98 -13.41
N THR A 65 -16.30 1.81 -12.79
CA THR A 65 -16.72 0.51 -13.32
C THR A 65 -18.08 0.06 -12.81
N GLY A 66 -18.69 0.79 -11.87
CA GLY A 66 -19.92 0.38 -11.20
C GLY A 66 -19.79 -0.91 -10.39
N SER A 67 -18.55 -1.26 -10.01
CA SER A 67 -18.27 -2.49 -9.26
C SER A 67 -18.80 -2.41 -7.85
N ILE A 68 -19.47 -3.47 -7.38
CA ILE A 68 -20.00 -3.53 -6.02
C ILE A 68 -18.83 -3.81 -5.06
N LEU A 69 -18.72 -2.99 -4.03
CA LEU A 69 -17.76 -3.21 -2.95
C LEU A 69 -18.21 -4.41 -2.11
N THR A 70 -17.47 -5.51 -2.22
CA THR A 70 -17.73 -6.74 -1.46
C THR A 70 -16.89 -6.74 -0.18
N LEU A 71 -17.28 -7.54 0.82
CA LEU A 71 -16.51 -7.70 2.05
C LEU A 71 -15.05 -8.14 1.79
N PRO A 72 -14.77 -9.15 0.94
CA PRO A 72 -13.40 -9.43 0.53
C PRO A 72 -12.74 -8.28 -0.24
N GLY A 73 -13.51 -7.47 -0.97
CA GLY A 73 -12.98 -6.28 -1.65
C GLY A 73 -12.42 -5.24 -0.67
N ILE A 74 -13.08 -5.04 0.49
CA ILE A 74 -12.56 -4.18 1.57
C ILE A 74 -11.23 -4.75 2.11
N ALA A 75 -11.15 -6.06 2.30
CA ALA A 75 -9.90 -6.70 2.72
C ALA A 75 -8.77 -6.49 1.70
N GLY A 76 -9.07 -6.50 0.39
CA GLY A 76 -8.11 -6.18 -0.67
C GLY A 76 -7.60 -4.74 -0.61
N ILE A 77 -8.46 -3.78 -0.25
CA ILE A 77 -8.05 -2.38 -0.03
C ILE A 77 -7.06 -2.29 1.15
N ILE A 78 -7.40 -2.90 2.29
CA ILE A 78 -6.53 -2.90 3.47
C ILE A 78 -5.19 -3.58 3.18
N PHE A 79 -5.22 -4.70 2.47
CA PHE A 79 -4.01 -5.40 2.01
C PHE A 79 -3.12 -4.50 1.14
N THR A 80 -3.72 -3.76 0.22
CA THR A 80 -2.98 -2.82 -0.65
C THR A 80 -2.28 -1.72 0.14
N ILE A 81 -2.93 -1.17 1.18
CA ILE A 81 -2.30 -0.16 2.06
C ILE A 81 -1.04 -0.74 2.70
N GLY A 82 -1.10 -1.98 3.22
CA GLY A 82 0.06 -2.67 3.76
C GLY A 82 1.19 -2.81 2.74
N THR A 83 0.88 -3.32 1.55
CA THR A 83 1.86 -3.52 0.46
C THR A 83 2.51 -2.20 0.01
N LEU A 84 1.74 -1.11 -0.06
CA LEU A 84 2.26 0.23 -0.40
C LEU A 84 3.25 0.72 0.65
N VAL A 85 2.90 0.57 1.92
CA VAL A 85 3.75 1.00 3.04
C VAL A 85 5.02 0.16 3.10
N ASP A 86 4.93 -1.16 2.94
CA ASP A 86 6.09 -2.06 2.91
C ASP A 86 7.07 -1.65 1.79
N GLY A 87 6.57 -1.31 0.61
CA GLY A 87 7.39 -0.81 -0.48
C GLY A 87 8.10 0.50 -0.15
N ASN A 88 7.40 1.44 0.49
CA ASN A 88 8.01 2.69 0.96
C ASN A 88 9.07 2.45 2.04
N VAL A 89 8.80 1.57 3.01
CA VAL A 89 9.76 1.21 4.08
C VAL A 89 11.04 0.67 3.50
N ILE A 90 10.98 -0.25 2.52
CA ILE A 90 12.16 -0.80 1.85
C ILE A 90 13.00 0.32 1.22
N ILE A 91 12.38 1.25 0.51
CA ILE A 91 13.08 2.38 -0.11
C ILE A 91 13.69 3.29 0.95
N TYR A 92 12.93 3.64 2.01
CA TYR A 92 13.35 4.59 3.03
C TYR A 92 14.50 4.05 3.89
N GLU A 93 14.47 2.76 4.25
CA GLU A 93 15.61 2.14 4.94
C GLU A 93 16.85 2.13 4.05
N ARG A 94 16.68 1.88 2.74
CA ARG A 94 17.81 1.96 1.81
C ARG A 94 18.36 3.38 1.68
N ILE A 95 17.51 4.40 1.67
CA ILE A 95 17.95 5.80 1.69
C ILE A 95 18.76 6.07 2.98
N LYS A 96 18.28 5.63 4.15
CA LYS A 96 18.98 5.80 5.42
C LYS A 96 20.34 5.07 5.44
N GLU A 97 20.41 3.87 4.87
CA GLU A 97 21.68 3.12 4.72
C GLU A 97 22.69 3.90 3.89
N GLU A 98 22.30 4.39 2.71
CA GLU A 98 23.19 5.14 1.83
C GLU A 98 23.62 6.48 2.45
N MET A 99 22.75 7.14 3.22
CA MET A 99 23.08 8.35 3.96
C MET A 99 24.06 8.07 5.13
N ARG A 100 23.88 6.94 5.84
CA ARG A 100 24.82 6.50 6.88
C ARG A 100 26.21 6.15 6.30
N ALA A 101 26.25 5.68 5.05
CA ALA A 101 27.51 5.46 4.31
C ALA A 101 28.18 6.77 3.85
N GLY A 102 27.66 7.95 4.24
CA GLY A 102 28.26 9.25 3.96
C GLY A 102 27.87 9.90 2.64
N LYS A 103 26.88 9.34 1.92
CA LYS A 103 26.41 9.92 0.67
C LYS A 103 25.48 11.13 0.93
N THR A 104 25.41 12.02 -0.03
CA THR A 104 24.45 13.14 0.01
C THR A 104 23.03 12.62 -0.08
N THR A 105 22.05 13.32 0.49
CA THR A 105 20.65 12.94 0.46
C THR A 105 20.16 12.64 -0.96
N LYS A 106 20.52 13.49 -1.92
CA LYS A 106 20.12 13.34 -3.31
C LYS A 106 20.68 12.07 -3.96
N THR A 107 21.97 11.80 -3.77
CA THR A 107 22.62 10.57 -4.25
C THR A 107 22.06 9.32 -3.56
N ALA A 108 21.76 9.43 -2.26
CA ALA A 108 21.17 8.33 -1.50
C ALA A 108 19.78 7.96 -2.03
N ILE A 109 18.92 8.95 -2.34
CA ILE A 109 17.60 8.73 -2.94
C ILE A 109 17.78 7.99 -4.28
N GLU A 110 18.60 8.51 -5.18
CA GLU A 110 18.80 7.94 -6.51
C GLU A 110 19.26 6.48 -6.47
N LEU A 111 20.24 6.18 -5.61
CA LEU A 111 20.76 4.82 -5.44
C LEU A 111 19.76 3.89 -4.78
N ALA A 112 19.02 4.36 -3.79
CA ALA A 112 18.00 3.56 -3.11
C ALA A 112 16.91 3.14 -4.08
N PHE A 113 16.38 4.06 -4.88
CA PHE A 113 15.35 3.75 -5.88
C PHE A 113 15.88 2.79 -6.96
N SER A 114 17.08 3.02 -7.49
CA SER A 114 17.68 2.15 -8.50
C SER A 114 17.86 0.71 -7.98
N ARG A 115 18.31 0.55 -6.75
CA ARG A 115 18.55 -0.78 -6.16
C ARG A 115 17.28 -1.48 -5.70
N SER A 116 16.26 -0.73 -5.26
CA SER A 116 15.00 -1.30 -4.77
C SER A 116 14.01 -1.60 -5.90
N PHE A 117 14.23 -1.06 -7.10
CA PHE A 117 13.30 -1.18 -8.22
C PHE A 117 12.92 -2.64 -8.52
N TRP A 118 13.91 -3.49 -8.78
CA TRP A 118 13.66 -4.88 -9.14
C TRP A 118 13.03 -5.68 -8.00
N THR A 119 13.46 -5.43 -6.77
CA THR A 119 12.87 -6.09 -5.59
C THR A 119 11.39 -5.76 -5.43
N LEU A 120 11.02 -4.49 -5.60
CA LEU A 120 9.62 -4.05 -5.51
C LEU A 120 8.82 -4.54 -6.71
N PHE A 121 9.40 -4.53 -7.89
CA PHE A 121 8.75 -5.03 -9.10
C PHE A 121 8.42 -6.52 -8.96
N ASP A 122 9.38 -7.35 -8.57
CA ASP A 122 9.18 -8.80 -8.41
C ASP A 122 8.16 -9.12 -7.33
N ALA A 123 8.21 -8.44 -6.17
CA ALA A 123 7.26 -8.63 -5.08
C ALA A 123 5.82 -8.30 -5.52
N ASN A 124 5.64 -7.20 -6.23
CA ASN A 124 4.32 -6.80 -6.72
C ASN A 124 3.84 -7.69 -7.87
N LEU A 125 4.74 -8.11 -8.76
CA LEU A 125 4.41 -9.01 -9.86
C LEU A 125 3.89 -10.36 -9.36
N THR A 126 4.54 -10.95 -8.36
CA THR A 126 4.07 -12.21 -7.73
C THR A 126 2.68 -12.06 -7.13
N THR A 127 2.41 -10.93 -6.48
CA THR A 127 1.08 -10.67 -5.89
C THR A 127 0.02 -10.45 -6.98
N ILE A 128 0.36 -9.78 -8.08
CA ILE A 128 -0.55 -9.63 -9.23
C ILE A 128 -0.87 -10.99 -9.85
N ILE A 129 0.11 -11.89 -10.01
CA ILE A 129 -0.11 -13.24 -10.54
C ILE A 129 -1.07 -14.02 -9.63
N ALA A 130 -0.87 -13.96 -8.31
CA ALA A 130 -1.77 -14.58 -7.35
C ALA A 130 -3.19 -13.99 -7.42
N ALA A 131 -3.32 -12.68 -7.50
CA ALA A 131 -4.61 -12.00 -7.62
C ALA A 131 -5.31 -12.32 -8.96
N LEU A 132 -4.58 -12.41 -10.07
CA LEU A 132 -5.12 -12.86 -11.37
C LEU A 132 -5.64 -14.30 -11.28
N SER A 133 -4.91 -15.21 -10.61
CA SER A 133 -5.37 -16.57 -10.38
C SER A 133 -6.69 -16.59 -9.61
N LEU A 134 -6.81 -15.77 -8.56
CA LEU A 134 -8.06 -15.62 -7.81
C LEU A 134 -9.19 -15.01 -8.66
N TYR A 135 -8.88 -14.12 -9.59
CA TYR A 135 -9.86 -13.54 -10.50
C TYR A 135 -10.42 -14.59 -11.48
N TYR A 136 -9.57 -15.45 -12.04
CA TYR A 136 -10.00 -16.48 -13.00
C TYR A 136 -10.70 -17.65 -12.34
N PHE A 137 -10.16 -18.18 -11.26
CA PHE A 137 -10.66 -19.38 -10.60
C PHE A 137 -11.61 -19.10 -9.43
N GLY A 138 -11.65 -17.86 -8.93
CA GLY A 138 -12.47 -17.45 -7.80
C GLY A 138 -13.95 -17.29 -8.19
N THR A 139 -14.82 -17.43 -7.20
CA THR A 139 -16.25 -17.20 -7.34
C THR A 139 -16.68 -15.82 -6.84
N GLY A 140 -17.73 -15.26 -7.40
CA GLY A 140 -18.48 -14.05 -6.98
C GLY A 140 -17.70 -13.04 -6.11
N THR A 141 -17.77 -13.20 -4.81
CA THR A 141 -17.19 -12.25 -3.84
C THR A 141 -15.66 -12.23 -3.82
N ILE A 142 -14.99 -13.36 -4.12
CA ILE A 142 -13.52 -13.46 -4.18
C ILE A 142 -12.96 -12.65 -5.36
N LYS A 143 -13.71 -12.54 -6.45
CA LYS A 143 -13.33 -11.67 -7.59
C LYS A 143 -13.22 -10.20 -7.18
N GLY A 144 -14.08 -9.76 -6.26
CA GLY A 144 -13.99 -8.40 -5.70
C GLY A 144 -12.64 -8.14 -5.01
N PHE A 145 -12.18 -9.09 -4.19
CA PHE A 145 -10.83 -9.02 -3.59
C PHE A 145 -9.73 -8.95 -4.66
N ALA A 146 -9.80 -9.82 -5.66
CA ALA A 146 -8.80 -9.86 -6.72
C ALA A 146 -8.72 -8.53 -7.50
N ILE A 147 -9.86 -7.95 -7.88
CA ILE A 147 -9.92 -6.68 -8.60
C ILE A 147 -9.33 -5.54 -7.77
N THR A 148 -9.78 -5.38 -6.52
CA THR A 148 -9.28 -4.31 -5.63
C THR A 148 -7.79 -4.45 -5.37
N THR A 149 -7.28 -5.68 -5.20
CA THR A 149 -5.86 -5.96 -5.02
C THR A 149 -5.06 -5.62 -6.27
N ILE A 150 -5.47 -6.04 -7.47
CA ILE A 150 -4.75 -5.73 -8.71
C ILE A 150 -4.67 -4.21 -8.93
N VAL A 151 -5.81 -3.52 -8.84
CA VAL A 151 -5.86 -2.06 -9.03
C VAL A 151 -5.02 -1.34 -7.98
N GLY A 152 -5.14 -1.78 -6.73
CA GLY A 152 -4.40 -1.22 -5.63
C GLY A 152 -2.88 -1.40 -5.76
N ILE A 153 -2.42 -2.59 -6.15
CA ILE A 153 -0.98 -2.83 -6.36
C ILE A 153 -0.44 -2.02 -7.53
N LEU A 154 -1.18 -1.89 -8.62
CA LEU A 154 -0.76 -1.03 -9.74
C LEU A 154 -0.63 0.43 -9.31
N ALA A 155 -1.59 0.93 -8.52
CA ALA A 155 -1.53 2.27 -7.94
C ALA A 155 -0.33 2.41 -6.97
N ALA A 156 -0.09 1.40 -6.11
CA ALA A 156 1.03 1.38 -5.18
C ALA A 156 2.39 1.35 -5.91
N MET A 157 2.52 0.55 -6.97
CA MET A 157 3.73 0.52 -7.79
C MET A 157 4.03 1.88 -8.41
N PHE A 158 3.04 2.51 -9.02
CA PHE A 158 3.20 3.85 -9.59
C PHE A 158 3.61 4.85 -8.53
N MET A 159 2.93 4.84 -7.38
CA MET A 159 3.23 5.73 -6.27
C MET A 159 4.65 5.50 -5.74
N ASN A 160 5.03 4.26 -5.44
CA ASN A 160 6.32 3.92 -4.85
C ASN A 160 7.50 4.18 -5.80
N LEU A 161 7.37 3.84 -7.08
CA LEU A 161 8.50 3.88 -8.02
C LEU A 161 8.65 5.23 -8.73
N VAL A 162 7.55 5.95 -8.94
CA VAL A 162 7.56 7.19 -9.72
C VAL A 162 7.32 8.39 -8.82
N PHE A 163 6.15 8.44 -8.17
CA PHE A 163 5.69 9.63 -7.48
C PHE A 163 6.49 9.90 -6.20
N SER A 164 6.78 8.86 -5.41
CA SER A 164 7.61 8.97 -4.20
C SER A 164 9.01 9.49 -4.52
N LYS A 165 9.61 9.07 -5.64
CA LYS A 165 10.92 9.55 -6.07
C LYS A 165 10.89 11.07 -6.32
N VAL A 166 9.91 11.54 -7.09
CA VAL A 166 9.77 12.96 -7.43
C VAL A 166 9.54 13.82 -6.18
N LEU A 167 8.69 13.36 -5.27
CA LEU A 167 8.42 14.07 -4.01
C LEU A 167 9.66 14.11 -3.10
N LEU A 168 10.38 12.99 -2.97
CA LEU A 168 11.58 12.94 -2.13
C LEU A 168 12.73 13.75 -2.70
N ASP A 169 12.90 13.79 -4.02
CA ASP A 169 13.88 14.65 -4.67
C ASP A 169 13.58 16.13 -4.40
N GLY A 170 12.30 16.54 -4.49
CA GLY A 170 11.86 17.88 -4.16
C GLY A 170 12.05 18.26 -2.68
N LEU A 171 11.88 17.26 -1.77
CA LEU A 171 12.00 17.44 -0.33
C LEU A 171 13.40 17.08 0.21
N SER A 172 14.37 16.80 -0.67
CA SER A 172 15.71 16.36 -0.29
C SER A 172 16.43 17.26 0.72
N GLY A 173 16.18 18.57 0.68
CA GLY A 173 16.69 19.54 1.64
C GLY A 173 16.10 19.44 3.07
N ALA A 174 14.91 18.88 3.21
CA ALA A 174 14.22 18.71 4.48
C ALA A 174 14.49 17.36 5.15
N ILE A 175 15.03 16.40 4.40
CA ILE A 175 15.31 15.05 4.89
C ILE A 175 16.59 15.08 5.75
N ARG A 176 16.42 14.92 7.07
CA ARG A 176 17.53 14.79 8.02
C ARG A 176 17.49 13.39 8.61
N VAL A 177 18.52 12.59 8.35
CA VAL A 177 18.74 11.37 9.14
C VAL A 177 19.33 11.77 10.48
N ARG A 178 18.62 11.46 11.57
CA ARG A 178 19.15 11.60 12.93
C ARG A 178 20.39 10.73 13.02
N LYS A 179 21.56 11.35 13.12
CA LYS A 179 22.79 10.63 13.47
C LYS A 179 22.57 10.02 14.85
N THR A 180 22.17 8.76 14.88
CA THR A 180 22.24 7.97 16.10
C THR A 180 23.72 7.87 16.43
N GLY A 181 24.13 8.50 17.53
CA GLY A 181 25.51 8.60 17.92
C GLY A 181 26.20 7.24 17.82
N GLY A 182 27.08 7.13 16.86
CA GLY A 182 28.17 6.18 16.88
C GLY A 182 29.23 6.78 17.80
N ALA A 183 29.26 6.27 19.03
CA ALA A 183 30.41 6.49 19.86
C ALA A 183 31.65 6.02 19.11
N GLU A 184 32.61 6.92 19.02
CA GLU A 184 34.03 6.72 19.04
C GLU A 184 34.51 5.29 19.37
N LYS A 185 35.28 4.69 18.52
CA LYS A 185 36.73 4.51 18.75
C LYS A 185 37.36 3.92 17.50
#